data_d0fdc208480990e67867825769d49a40
#
_entry.id   d0fdc208480990e67867825769d49a40
#
_cell.length_a   1.000
_cell.length_b   1.000
_cell.length_c   1.000
_cell.angle_alpha   90.00
_cell.angle_beta   90.00
_cell.angle_gamma   90.00
#
_symmetry.space_group_name_H-M   'P 1'
#
loop_
_entity.id
_entity.type
_entity.pdbx_description
1 polymer ?
#
loop_
_entity_poly.entity_id
_entity_poly.type
_entity_poly.pdbx_seq_one_letter_code
_entity_poly.pdbx_strand_id
1 'polypeptide(L)'
;DNDWKVRQNIEVCCFKGANEKALDLLTKGVTSLGFIIKGDEVNEENIATLLEGICPASVELNFNTCNCKAEKLIGILADYFKGKGVDAEKCYGSVNYDAFKKPLVKGKENSEWVEGAAAVLKAGQALPNYRVLAVNAFLFNNAGAYISQELGYALAWGNMTVYDAHVNLLRSQTEAMSAALAGVDSITVRPFDKIYQTPDDFSERIARNQQLLLKEECHLDKVVDPSAGSYYVEVLTNSLADVAWKLFLEVEEKGGFSVAVNAGEIQNAVNASNVARKKAVATRREILLGSNQFPNFTEVAAGKIKETASCCCGGGHSCGESTVTPLDFSRGASEFEALRLATENSGKTPKV
;
A
#
# COMPACT_ATOMS: atom_id res chain seq x y z
N ASP A 1 6.95 -15.82 -19.07
CA ASP A 1 7.54 -14.52 -18.70
C ASP A 1 6.83 -13.97 -17.48
N ASN A 2 7.58 -13.36 -16.58
CA ASN A 2 7.06 -12.70 -15.37
C ASN A 2 6.91 -11.19 -15.65
N ASP A 3 6.00 -10.84 -16.55
CA ASP A 3 5.83 -9.46 -17.03
C ASP A 3 4.86 -8.68 -16.14
N TRP A 4 5.34 -8.20 -14.97
CA TRP A 4 4.53 -7.35 -14.10
C TRP A 4 4.21 -5.99 -14.70
N LYS A 5 3.09 -5.41 -14.30
CA LYS A 5 2.71 -4.05 -14.67
C LYS A 5 3.45 -3.01 -13.81
N VAL A 6 4.13 -2.07 -14.47
CA VAL A 6 4.74 -0.90 -13.82
C VAL A 6 3.63 0.05 -13.42
N ARG A 7 3.31 0.10 -12.11
CA ARG A 7 2.19 0.87 -11.59
C ARG A 7 2.64 2.12 -10.87
N GLN A 8 1.93 3.22 -11.14
CA GLN A 8 2.07 4.46 -10.38
C GLN A 8 0.71 4.96 -9.91
N ASN A 9 0.61 5.34 -8.63
CA ASN A 9 -0.60 5.89 -8.04
C ASN A 9 -0.61 7.42 -8.13
N ILE A 10 -1.77 7.99 -8.45
CA ILE A 10 -2.04 9.42 -8.54
C ILE A 10 -3.10 9.77 -7.49
N GLU A 11 -2.77 10.68 -6.58
CA GLU A 11 -3.74 11.28 -5.66
C GLU A 11 -4.52 12.36 -6.45
N VAL A 12 -5.82 12.15 -6.62
CA VAL A 12 -6.65 13.05 -7.42
C VAL A 12 -7.09 14.24 -6.57
N CYS A 13 -6.38 15.35 -6.70
CA CYS A 13 -6.76 16.65 -6.11
C CYS A 13 -7.55 17.51 -7.12
N CYS A 14 -7.29 17.32 -8.41
CA CYS A 14 -7.98 17.93 -9.54
C CYS A 14 -8.03 16.93 -10.68
N PHE A 15 -9.20 16.67 -11.24
CA PHE A 15 -9.39 15.60 -12.24
C PHE A 15 -8.64 15.89 -13.55
N LYS A 16 -8.66 17.14 -14.03
CA LYS A 16 -7.91 17.52 -15.22
C LYS A 16 -6.39 17.39 -15.02
N GLY A 17 -5.86 17.90 -13.91
CA GLY A 17 -4.43 17.78 -13.60
C GLY A 17 -4.00 16.32 -13.39
N ALA A 18 -4.86 15.48 -12.79
CA ALA A 18 -4.61 14.06 -12.65
C ALA A 18 -4.61 13.33 -14.00
N ASN A 19 -5.49 13.71 -14.93
CA ASN A 19 -5.50 13.19 -16.29
C ASN A 19 -4.23 13.60 -17.06
N GLU A 20 -3.83 14.87 -17.04
CA GLU A 20 -2.60 15.35 -17.67
C GLU A 20 -1.37 14.58 -17.13
N LYS A 21 -1.30 14.40 -15.81
CA LYS A 21 -0.26 13.58 -15.18
C LYS A 21 -0.31 12.12 -15.61
N ALA A 22 -1.49 11.52 -15.71
CA ALA A 22 -1.66 10.15 -16.15
C ALA A 22 -1.17 9.94 -17.58
N LEU A 23 -1.53 10.83 -18.49
CA LEU A 23 -1.08 10.78 -19.89
C LEU A 23 0.45 10.94 -20.00
N ASP A 24 1.04 11.85 -19.24
CA ASP A 24 2.49 12.02 -19.17
C ASP A 24 3.19 10.74 -18.66
N LEU A 25 2.67 10.10 -17.62
CA LEU A 25 3.22 8.87 -17.05
C LEU A 25 3.18 7.69 -18.04
N LEU A 26 2.12 7.59 -18.85
CA LEU A 26 2.02 6.56 -19.89
C LEU A 26 3.12 6.70 -20.94
N THR A 27 3.56 7.91 -21.26
CA THR A 27 4.71 8.12 -22.16
C THR A 27 6.05 7.76 -21.53
N LYS A 28 6.09 7.57 -20.22
CA LYS A 28 7.30 7.30 -19.42
C LYS A 28 7.41 5.85 -18.93
N GLY A 29 6.71 4.91 -19.59
CA GLY A 29 6.81 3.49 -19.33
C GLY A 29 5.90 2.95 -18.23
N VAL A 30 4.95 3.74 -17.70
CA VAL A 30 3.90 3.25 -16.82
C VAL A 30 2.89 2.46 -17.65
N THR A 31 2.52 1.26 -17.19
CA THR A 31 1.55 0.37 -17.85
C THR A 31 0.30 0.12 -17.01
N SER A 32 0.30 0.58 -15.76
CA SER A 32 -0.82 0.48 -14.82
C SER A 32 -0.97 1.79 -14.05
N LEU A 33 -2.14 2.38 -14.09
CA LEU A 33 -2.47 3.62 -13.38
C LEU A 33 -3.34 3.31 -12.15
N GLY A 34 -3.01 3.93 -11.02
CA GLY A 34 -3.83 3.88 -9.82
C GLY A 34 -4.36 5.27 -9.47
N PHE A 35 -5.67 5.42 -9.33
CA PHE A 35 -6.29 6.68 -8.95
C PHE A 35 -6.87 6.60 -7.54
N ILE A 36 -6.49 7.56 -6.68
CA ILE A 36 -7.02 7.71 -5.34
C ILE A 36 -8.00 8.88 -5.37
N ILE A 37 -9.30 8.57 -5.27
CA ILE A 37 -10.39 9.52 -5.46
C ILE A 37 -11.18 9.66 -4.16
N LYS A 38 -11.52 10.88 -3.77
CA LYS A 38 -12.43 11.12 -2.64
C LYS A 38 -13.85 10.64 -2.98
N GLY A 39 -14.53 10.05 -2.00
CA GLY A 39 -15.82 9.41 -2.25
C GLY A 39 -16.94 10.36 -2.71
N ASP A 40 -16.94 11.61 -2.27
CA ASP A 40 -17.87 12.65 -2.67
C ASP A 40 -17.65 13.16 -4.10
N GLU A 41 -16.46 12.96 -4.65
CA GLU A 41 -16.08 13.38 -6.01
C GLU A 41 -16.36 12.28 -7.06
N VAL A 42 -16.89 11.13 -6.68
CA VAL A 42 -17.23 10.02 -7.61
C VAL A 42 -18.53 10.33 -8.36
N ASN A 43 -18.41 10.80 -9.59
CA ASN A 43 -19.49 11.04 -10.53
C ASN A 43 -19.03 10.85 -11.98
N GLU A 44 -19.98 10.80 -12.92
CA GLU A 44 -19.73 10.52 -14.35
C GLU A 44 -18.82 11.54 -15.01
N GLU A 45 -19.05 12.84 -14.76
CA GLU A 45 -18.29 13.95 -15.34
C GLU A 45 -16.82 13.92 -14.92
N ASN A 46 -16.59 13.72 -13.62
CA ASN A 46 -15.25 13.62 -13.06
C ASN A 46 -14.48 12.42 -13.60
N ILE A 47 -15.13 11.26 -13.70
CA ILE A 47 -14.50 10.04 -14.24
C ILE A 47 -14.25 10.20 -15.76
N ALA A 48 -15.16 10.82 -16.50
CA ALA A 48 -14.95 11.10 -17.92
C ALA A 48 -13.76 12.03 -18.14
N THR A 49 -13.63 13.08 -17.32
CA THR A 49 -12.48 14.02 -17.35
C THR A 49 -11.18 13.30 -16.99
N LEU A 50 -11.21 12.44 -15.96
CA LEU A 50 -10.02 11.70 -15.50
C LEU A 50 -9.47 10.75 -16.55
N LEU A 51 -10.34 10.12 -17.32
CA LEU A 51 -10.00 9.08 -18.30
C LEU A 51 -9.94 9.59 -19.74
N GLU A 52 -10.06 10.89 -19.94
CA GLU A 52 -9.99 11.48 -21.29
C GLU A 52 -8.63 11.16 -21.96
N GLY A 53 -8.66 10.66 -23.18
CA GLY A 53 -7.46 10.29 -23.93
C GLY A 53 -6.76 9.00 -23.48
N ILE A 54 -7.21 8.35 -22.42
CA ILE A 54 -6.67 7.07 -21.95
C ILE A 54 -7.47 5.92 -22.59
N CYS A 55 -6.78 4.96 -23.20
CA CYS A 55 -7.39 3.75 -23.75
C CYS A 55 -7.52 2.66 -22.68
N PRO A 56 -8.73 2.34 -22.18
CA PRO A 56 -8.92 1.37 -21.09
C PRO A 56 -8.52 -0.06 -21.44
N ALA A 57 -8.50 -0.41 -22.73
CA ALA A 57 -8.09 -1.74 -23.19
C ALA A 57 -6.57 -1.93 -23.28
N SER A 58 -5.81 -0.83 -23.22
CA SER A 58 -4.34 -0.86 -23.33
C SER A 58 -3.63 -0.60 -22.00
N VAL A 59 -4.33 -0.02 -21.03
CA VAL A 59 -3.77 0.38 -19.73
C VAL A 59 -4.59 -0.23 -18.60
N GLU A 60 -3.92 -0.85 -17.65
CA GLU A 60 -4.58 -1.33 -16.44
C GLU A 60 -4.97 -0.14 -15.55
N LEU A 61 -6.28 -0.03 -15.23
CA LEU A 61 -6.83 1.09 -14.46
C LEU A 61 -7.32 0.63 -13.09
N ASN A 62 -6.73 1.19 -12.06
CA ASN A 62 -7.01 0.81 -10.68
C ASN A 62 -7.54 2.01 -9.89
N PHE A 63 -8.59 1.80 -9.12
CA PHE A 63 -9.26 2.86 -8.38
C PHE A 63 -9.35 2.55 -6.89
N ASN A 64 -9.04 3.54 -6.08
CA ASN A 64 -9.20 3.50 -4.63
C ASN A 64 -10.08 4.67 -4.18
N THR A 65 -11.21 4.35 -3.56
CA THR A 65 -12.15 5.34 -3.04
C THR A 65 -12.75 4.88 -1.71
N CYS A 66 -13.75 5.60 -1.20
CA CYS A 66 -14.50 5.12 -0.05
C CYS A 66 -15.32 3.87 -0.44
N ASN A 67 -15.32 2.85 0.42
CA ASN A 67 -16.07 1.61 0.19
C ASN A 67 -17.54 1.85 -0.20
N CYS A 68 -18.20 2.84 0.43
CA CYS A 68 -19.58 3.21 0.13
C CYS A 68 -19.82 3.75 -1.29
N LYS A 69 -18.75 4.04 -2.05
CA LYS A 69 -18.82 4.54 -3.43
C LYS A 69 -18.27 3.54 -4.45
N ALA A 70 -17.76 2.40 -4.00
CA ALA A 70 -17.15 1.40 -4.90
C ALA A 70 -18.16 0.86 -5.91
N GLU A 71 -19.37 0.46 -5.47
CA GLU A 71 -20.44 0.00 -6.35
C GLU A 71 -20.81 1.04 -7.42
N LYS A 72 -21.03 2.30 -6.98
CA LYS A 72 -21.34 3.41 -7.89
C LYS A 72 -20.22 3.64 -8.90
N LEU A 73 -18.97 3.59 -8.47
CA LEU A 73 -17.81 3.78 -9.35
C LEU A 73 -17.73 2.68 -10.41
N ILE A 74 -17.98 1.43 -10.05
CA ILE A 74 -18.00 0.31 -11.00
C ILE A 74 -19.07 0.53 -12.08
N GLY A 75 -20.28 0.96 -11.71
CA GLY A 75 -21.35 1.29 -12.65
C GLY A 75 -20.92 2.40 -13.62
N ILE A 76 -20.36 3.50 -13.10
CA ILE A 76 -19.88 4.62 -13.93
C ILE A 76 -18.79 4.16 -14.92
N LEU A 77 -17.84 3.31 -14.47
CA LEU A 77 -16.79 2.78 -15.35
C LEU A 77 -17.36 1.90 -16.46
N ALA A 78 -18.31 1.02 -16.13
CA ALA A 78 -18.97 0.15 -17.11
C ALA A 78 -19.71 0.96 -18.18
N ASP A 79 -20.46 1.99 -17.78
CA ASP A 79 -21.17 2.89 -18.68
C ASP A 79 -20.20 3.72 -19.53
N TYR A 80 -19.13 4.21 -18.94
CA TYR A 80 -18.09 4.97 -19.66
C TYR A 80 -17.41 4.10 -20.72
N PHE A 81 -17.00 2.86 -20.42
CA PHE A 81 -16.35 1.97 -21.39
C PHE A 81 -17.32 1.60 -22.52
N LYS A 82 -18.57 1.30 -22.18
CA LYS A 82 -19.62 1.06 -23.17
C LYS A 82 -19.87 2.28 -24.07
N GLY A 83 -19.93 3.47 -23.49
CA GLY A 83 -20.10 4.74 -24.22
C GLY A 83 -18.94 5.06 -25.17
N LYS A 84 -17.72 4.60 -24.84
CA LYS A 84 -16.54 4.69 -25.71
C LYS A 84 -16.42 3.54 -26.73
N GLY A 85 -17.35 2.60 -26.73
CA GLY A 85 -17.30 1.42 -27.62
C GLY A 85 -16.16 0.45 -27.30
N VAL A 86 -15.65 0.47 -26.05
CA VAL A 86 -14.57 -0.43 -25.61
C VAL A 86 -15.17 -1.72 -25.05
N ASP A 87 -14.60 -2.85 -25.48
CA ASP A 87 -14.98 -4.17 -25.00
C ASP A 87 -14.53 -4.35 -23.54
N ALA A 88 -15.48 -4.57 -22.63
CA ALA A 88 -15.21 -4.74 -21.21
C ALA A 88 -14.31 -5.96 -20.90
N GLU A 89 -14.33 -7.00 -21.76
CA GLU A 89 -13.45 -8.17 -21.63
C GLU A 89 -11.97 -7.85 -21.89
N LYS A 90 -11.69 -6.70 -22.50
CA LYS A 90 -10.31 -6.23 -22.73
C LYS A 90 -9.82 -5.21 -21.70
N CYS A 91 -10.69 -4.82 -20.76
CA CYS A 91 -10.36 -3.84 -19.74
C CYS A 91 -9.94 -4.54 -18.45
N TYR A 92 -8.73 -4.27 -18.01
CA TYR A 92 -8.14 -4.82 -16.78
C TYR A 92 -7.99 -3.74 -15.73
N GLY A 93 -8.20 -4.10 -14.47
CA GLY A 93 -8.02 -3.16 -13.38
C GLY A 93 -8.60 -3.62 -12.05
N SER A 94 -8.77 -2.66 -11.16
CA SER A 94 -9.40 -2.92 -9.86
C SER A 94 -10.20 -1.72 -9.35
N VAL A 95 -11.25 -2.02 -8.58
CA VAL A 95 -11.92 -1.06 -7.71
C VAL A 95 -11.86 -1.63 -6.30
N ASN A 96 -11.04 -1.05 -5.44
CA ASN A 96 -10.69 -1.65 -4.16
C ASN A 96 -11.81 -1.46 -3.12
N TYR A 97 -12.66 -2.49 -2.96
CA TYR A 97 -13.54 -2.62 -1.81
C TYR A 97 -12.86 -3.51 -0.77
N ASP A 98 -12.46 -2.92 0.37
CA ASP A 98 -11.84 -3.63 1.50
C ASP A 98 -12.80 -3.60 2.70
N ALA A 99 -13.46 -4.75 2.95
CA ALA A 99 -14.46 -4.90 4.00
C ALA A 99 -13.89 -4.64 5.41
N PHE A 100 -12.61 -4.92 5.64
CA PHE A 100 -11.96 -4.88 6.94
C PHE A 100 -11.20 -3.58 7.22
N LYS A 101 -11.03 -2.70 6.23
CA LYS A 101 -10.33 -1.42 6.40
C LYS A 101 -10.95 -0.56 7.51
N LYS A 102 -12.28 -0.49 7.60
CA LYS A 102 -12.99 0.35 8.56
C LYS A 102 -12.76 -0.08 10.01
N PRO A 103 -12.95 -1.36 10.40
CA PRO A 103 -12.65 -1.81 11.77
C PRO A 103 -11.16 -1.74 12.10
N LEU A 104 -10.27 -2.12 11.19
CA LEU A 104 -8.82 -2.17 11.43
C LEU A 104 -8.19 -0.78 11.58
N VAL A 105 -8.63 0.21 10.79
CA VAL A 105 -8.04 1.55 10.77
C VAL A 105 -8.76 2.53 11.67
N LYS A 106 -10.11 2.47 11.72
CA LYS A 106 -10.94 3.44 12.44
C LYS A 106 -11.53 2.90 13.74
N GLY A 107 -11.34 1.62 14.03
CA GLY A 107 -11.94 0.95 15.19
C GLY A 107 -13.48 0.95 15.17
N LYS A 108 -14.09 0.95 14.00
CA LYS A 108 -15.55 0.94 13.84
C LYS A 108 -15.99 -0.37 13.22
N GLU A 109 -16.92 -1.04 13.89
CA GLU A 109 -17.55 -2.25 13.36
C GLU A 109 -18.13 -2.02 11.95
N ASN A 110 -18.05 -3.03 11.12
CA ASN A 110 -18.66 -3.07 9.80
C ASN A 110 -19.61 -4.26 9.70
N SER A 111 -20.82 -4.10 10.23
CA SER A 111 -21.84 -5.16 10.24
C SER A 111 -22.41 -5.47 8.85
N GLU A 112 -22.37 -4.51 7.92
CA GLU A 112 -22.95 -4.59 6.57
C GLU A 112 -21.89 -4.97 5.50
N TRP A 113 -20.78 -5.60 5.91
CA TRP A 113 -19.70 -5.88 4.97
C TRP A 113 -20.07 -6.95 3.91
N VAL A 114 -20.92 -7.90 4.29
CA VAL A 114 -21.37 -8.98 3.39
C VAL A 114 -22.26 -8.41 2.28
N GLU A 115 -23.24 -7.60 2.66
CA GLU A 115 -24.14 -6.90 1.74
C GLU A 115 -23.38 -5.98 0.80
N GLY A 116 -22.44 -5.21 1.35
CA GLY A 116 -21.57 -4.33 0.57
C GLY A 116 -20.67 -5.09 -0.41
N ALA A 117 -20.07 -6.20 0.01
CA ALA A 117 -19.28 -7.06 -0.85
C ALA A 117 -20.14 -7.70 -1.96
N ALA A 118 -21.35 -8.16 -1.61
CA ALA A 118 -22.29 -8.74 -2.58
C ALA A 118 -22.75 -7.71 -3.63
N ALA A 119 -23.03 -6.47 -3.22
CA ALA A 119 -23.40 -5.39 -4.13
C ALA A 119 -22.25 -5.06 -5.11
N VAL A 120 -21.03 -4.96 -4.62
CA VAL A 120 -19.83 -4.69 -5.42
C VAL A 120 -19.54 -5.85 -6.39
N LEU A 121 -19.67 -7.10 -5.96
CA LEU A 121 -19.51 -8.28 -6.82
C LEU A 121 -20.56 -8.31 -7.92
N LYS A 122 -21.81 -7.98 -7.60
CA LYS A 122 -22.89 -7.89 -8.59
C LYS A 122 -22.64 -6.81 -9.63
N ALA A 123 -22.24 -5.62 -9.19
CA ALA A 123 -21.85 -4.52 -10.10
C ALA A 123 -20.64 -4.90 -10.96
N GLY A 124 -19.67 -5.61 -10.37
CA GLY A 124 -18.45 -6.08 -11.03
C GLY A 124 -18.67 -7.05 -12.18
N GLN A 125 -19.83 -7.69 -12.29
CA GLN A 125 -20.17 -8.56 -13.43
C GLN A 125 -20.14 -7.82 -14.77
N ALA A 126 -20.34 -6.49 -14.76
CA ALA A 126 -20.24 -5.66 -15.96
C ALA A 126 -18.79 -5.44 -16.43
N LEU A 127 -17.80 -5.75 -15.59
CA LEU A 127 -16.37 -5.58 -15.84
C LEU A 127 -15.63 -6.88 -15.48
N PRO A 128 -15.69 -7.92 -16.30
CA PRO A 128 -15.30 -9.30 -15.93
C PRO A 128 -13.83 -9.46 -15.53
N ASN A 129 -12.96 -8.60 -16.01
CA ASN A 129 -11.53 -8.61 -15.68
C ASN A 129 -11.11 -7.56 -14.62
N TYR A 130 -12.11 -6.96 -13.94
CA TYR A 130 -11.83 -6.08 -12.80
C TYR A 130 -11.86 -6.84 -11.48
N ARG A 131 -10.85 -6.64 -10.66
CA ARG A 131 -10.80 -7.12 -9.28
C ARG A 131 -11.53 -6.11 -8.40
N VAL A 132 -12.68 -6.48 -7.87
CA VAL A 132 -13.56 -5.56 -7.12
C VAL A 132 -13.51 -5.75 -5.61
N LEU A 133 -12.93 -6.86 -5.13
CA LEU A 133 -12.63 -7.08 -3.72
C LEU A 133 -11.13 -6.96 -3.48
N ALA A 134 -10.78 -6.34 -2.37
CA ALA A 134 -9.39 -6.18 -1.96
C ALA A 134 -9.19 -6.61 -0.50
N VAL A 135 -8.05 -7.22 -0.24
CA VAL A 135 -7.50 -7.40 1.12
C VAL A 135 -6.21 -6.60 1.20
N ASN A 136 -6.18 -5.62 2.08
CA ASN A 136 -5.02 -4.76 2.23
C ASN A 136 -4.09 -5.25 3.34
N ALA A 137 -3.24 -6.23 3.02
CA ALA A 137 -2.25 -6.77 3.94
C ALA A 137 -1.23 -5.72 4.45
N PHE A 138 -1.03 -4.63 3.68
CA PHE A 138 -0.20 -3.51 4.06
C PHE A 138 -0.61 -2.84 5.40
N LEU A 139 -1.87 -2.92 5.79
CA LEU A 139 -2.33 -2.43 7.10
C LEU A 139 -1.65 -3.17 8.24
N PHE A 140 -1.48 -4.49 8.13
CA PHE A 140 -0.87 -5.31 9.16
C PHE A 140 0.63 -5.04 9.29
N ASN A 141 1.34 -4.87 8.19
CA ASN A 141 2.75 -4.52 8.22
C ASN A 141 3.01 -3.16 8.87
N ASN A 142 2.21 -2.14 8.50
CA ASN A 142 2.31 -0.81 9.11
C ASN A 142 2.04 -0.83 10.63
N ALA A 143 1.33 -1.83 11.10
CA ALA A 143 1.06 -2.06 12.51
C ALA A 143 2.05 -3.06 13.15
N GLY A 144 3.11 -3.47 12.46
CA GLY A 144 4.19 -4.30 12.99
C GLY A 144 3.92 -5.80 13.02
N ALA A 145 3.04 -6.33 12.16
CA ALA A 145 2.81 -7.76 12.04
C ALA A 145 4.05 -8.52 11.56
N TYR A 146 4.18 -9.79 11.95
CA TYR A 146 5.20 -10.70 11.43
C TYR A 146 4.85 -11.20 10.03
N ILE A 147 5.85 -11.67 9.28
CA ILE A 147 5.70 -12.22 7.92
C ILE A 147 4.61 -13.30 7.85
N SER A 148 4.54 -14.21 8.81
CA SER A 148 3.50 -15.24 8.89
C SER A 148 2.09 -14.69 9.14
N GLN A 149 1.96 -13.51 9.76
CA GLN A 149 0.68 -12.81 9.96
C GLN A 149 0.25 -12.03 8.72
N GLU A 150 1.19 -11.70 7.86
CA GLU A 150 1.01 -10.77 6.77
C GLU A 150 1.01 -11.41 5.37
N LEU A 151 1.57 -12.62 5.22
CA LEU A 151 1.81 -13.25 3.91
C LEU A 151 2.46 -12.31 2.87
N GLY A 152 3.61 -11.75 3.24
CA GLY A 152 4.68 -11.48 2.29
C GLY A 152 4.69 -10.18 1.48
N TYR A 153 3.82 -9.16 1.63
CA TYR A 153 3.77 -8.07 0.65
C TYR A 153 3.98 -6.63 1.14
N ALA A 154 4.33 -6.38 2.40
CA ALA A 154 4.36 -4.99 2.87
C ALA A 154 5.50 -4.63 3.84
N LEU A 155 6.71 -5.07 3.61
CA LEU A 155 7.89 -4.70 4.43
C LEU A 155 8.31 -3.22 4.28
N ALA A 156 7.91 -2.56 3.19
CA ALA A 156 8.42 -1.26 2.78
C ALA A 156 8.18 -0.11 3.76
N TRP A 157 6.97 0.07 4.22
CA TRP A 157 6.61 1.27 4.99
C TRP A 157 7.16 1.24 6.41
N GLY A 158 7.12 0.10 7.05
CA GLY A 158 7.54 -0.05 8.45
C GLY A 158 9.01 0.28 8.70
N ASN A 159 9.86 0.17 7.69
CA ASN A 159 11.30 0.38 7.77
C ASN A 159 11.79 1.71 7.18
N MET A 160 10.92 2.52 6.57
CA MET A 160 11.31 3.82 6.04
C MET A 160 11.70 4.80 7.14
N THR A 161 12.73 5.61 6.87
CA THR A 161 13.32 6.57 7.82
C THR A 161 13.27 7.99 7.29
N VAL A 162 13.12 8.97 8.19
CA VAL A 162 13.19 10.40 7.87
C VAL A 162 14.65 10.85 7.80
N TYR A 163 15.46 10.37 8.74
CA TYR A 163 16.90 10.59 8.71
C TYR A 163 17.56 9.62 7.74
N ASP A 164 18.59 10.09 7.05
CA ASP A 164 19.28 9.36 5.99
C ASP A 164 18.28 8.80 4.96
N ALA A 165 17.36 9.66 4.53
CA ALA A 165 16.19 9.29 3.73
C ALA A 165 16.56 8.64 2.38
N HIS A 166 17.75 8.90 1.84
CA HIS A 166 18.21 8.25 0.60
C HIS A 166 18.46 6.75 0.76
N VAL A 167 18.68 6.26 1.99
CA VAL A 167 18.74 4.80 2.25
C VAL A 167 17.39 4.13 1.97
N ASN A 168 16.27 4.89 2.00
CA ASN A 168 14.96 4.38 1.59
C ASN A 168 14.93 3.96 0.11
N LEU A 169 15.78 4.54 -0.76
CA LEU A 169 15.92 4.11 -2.15
C LEU A 169 16.46 2.68 -2.24
N LEU A 170 17.45 2.35 -1.41
CA LEU A 170 18.03 1.01 -1.35
C LEU A 170 17.01 0.00 -0.80
N ARG A 171 16.25 0.40 0.23
CA ARG A 171 15.19 -0.45 0.79
C ARG A 171 14.12 -0.74 -0.24
N SER A 172 13.56 0.28 -0.86
CA SER A 172 12.50 0.12 -1.87
C SER A 172 12.96 -0.64 -3.12
N GLN A 173 14.25 -0.51 -3.50
CA GLN A 173 14.82 -1.29 -4.60
C GLN A 173 14.86 -2.79 -4.28
N THR A 174 15.35 -3.18 -3.08
CA THR A 174 15.42 -4.59 -2.68
C THR A 174 14.03 -5.19 -2.46
N GLU A 175 13.08 -4.41 -1.97
CA GLU A 175 11.68 -4.82 -1.83
C GLU A 175 11.00 -5.03 -3.18
N ALA A 176 11.19 -4.09 -4.13
CA ALA A 176 10.68 -4.23 -5.49
C ALA A 176 11.31 -5.44 -6.20
N MET A 177 12.61 -5.70 -5.98
CA MET A 177 13.29 -6.89 -6.49
C MET A 177 12.67 -8.17 -5.92
N SER A 178 12.42 -8.22 -4.62
CA SER A 178 11.77 -9.39 -3.98
C SER A 178 10.37 -9.63 -4.55
N ALA A 179 9.59 -8.57 -4.79
CA ALA A 179 8.28 -8.67 -5.40
C ALA A 179 8.35 -9.18 -6.85
N ALA A 180 9.31 -8.69 -7.64
CA ALA A 180 9.53 -9.15 -9.00
C ALA A 180 9.91 -10.64 -9.05
N LEU A 181 10.81 -11.10 -8.17
CA LEU A 181 11.20 -12.51 -8.06
C LEU A 181 10.03 -13.41 -7.61
N ALA A 182 9.11 -12.88 -6.79
CA ALA A 182 7.92 -13.59 -6.34
C ALA A 182 6.80 -13.68 -7.40
N GLY A 183 6.94 -13.05 -8.56
CA GLY A 183 5.98 -13.16 -9.65
C GLY A 183 4.67 -12.39 -9.46
N VAL A 184 4.72 -11.19 -8.89
CA VAL A 184 3.53 -10.36 -8.69
C VAL A 184 2.99 -9.80 -10.00
N ASP A 185 1.68 -9.54 -10.07
CA ASP A 185 1.02 -8.99 -11.27
C ASP A 185 1.37 -7.53 -11.55
N SER A 186 1.58 -6.73 -10.48
CA SER A 186 1.95 -5.32 -10.59
C SER A 186 2.76 -4.86 -9.40
N ILE A 187 3.67 -3.91 -9.63
CA ILE A 187 4.52 -3.31 -8.58
C ILE A 187 4.22 -1.81 -8.51
N THR A 188 4.09 -1.30 -7.29
CA THR A 188 4.04 0.14 -7.01
C THR A 188 5.13 0.48 -6.02
N VAL A 189 6.16 1.20 -6.46
CA VAL A 189 7.21 1.72 -5.59
C VAL A 189 6.80 3.09 -5.05
N ARG A 190 6.87 3.26 -3.75
CA ARG A 190 6.63 4.56 -3.13
C ARG A 190 7.87 5.44 -3.17
N PRO A 191 7.74 6.73 -3.47
CA PRO A 191 8.83 7.68 -3.36
C PRO A 191 9.47 7.67 -1.97
N PHE A 192 10.79 7.78 -1.91
CA PHE A 192 11.60 7.65 -0.68
C PHE A 192 11.29 8.73 0.36
N ASP A 193 10.76 9.85 -0.06
CA ASP A 193 10.45 11.04 0.73
C ASP A 193 8.99 11.11 1.21
N LYS A 194 8.12 10.19 0.76
CA LYS A 194 6.67 10.19 1.07
C LYS A 194 6.35 10.20 2.56
N ILE A 195 7.26 9.77 3.42
CA ILE A 195 7.03 9.72 4.87
C ILE A 195 7.19 11.07 5.58
N TYR A 196 7.84 12.06 4.96
CA TYR A 196 8.10 13.36 5.58
C TYR A 196 7.70 14.56 4.71
N GLN A 197 7.37 14.33 3.43
CA GLN A 197 6.88 15.39 2.54
C GLN A 197 5.97 14.83 1.44
N THR A 198 5.28 15.73 0.75
CA THR A 198 4.61 15.37 -0.49
C THR A 198 5.67 15.12 -1.56
N PRO A 199 5.68 13.94 -2.22
CA PRO A 199 6.64 13.64 -3.27
C PRO A 199 6.62 14.67 -4.40
N ASP A 200 7.79 14.94 -4.95
CA ASP A 200 7.97 15.77 -6.12
C ASP A 200 8.23 14.91 -7.38
N ASP A 201 8.36 15.56 -8.54
CA ASP A 201 8.62 14.88 -9.82
C ASP A 201 9.92 14.09 -9.81
N PHE A 202 10.91 14.52 -9.03
CA PHE A 202 12.19 13.81 -8.91
C PHE A 202 12.01 12.50 -8.16
N SER A 203 11.44 12.54 -6.96
CA SER A 203 11.25 11.35 -6.13
C SER A 203 10.29 10.34 -6.77
N GLU A 204 9.23 10.81 -7.43
CA GLU A 204 8.30 9.96 -8.20
C GLU A 204 9.00 9.31 -9.40
N ARG A 205 9.86 10.06 -10.12
CA ARG A 205 10.63 9.54 -11.25
C ARG A 205 11.58 8.43 -10.79
N ILE A 206 12.29 8.62 -9.69
CA ILE A 206 13.19 7.60 -9.16
C ILE A 206 12.41 6.34 -8.77
N ALA A 207 11.28 6.48 -8.07
CA ALA A 207 10.44 5.34 -7.68
C ALA A 207 9.94 4.53 -8.90
N ARG A 208 9.58 5.20 -9.99
CA ARG A 208 9.23 4.54 -11.25
C ARG A 208 10.44 3.87 -11.89
N ASN A 209 11.57 4.57 -11.95
CA ASN A 209 12.77 4.06 -12.59
C ASN A 209 13.34 2.83 -11.87
N GLN A 210 13.15 2.68 -10.55
CA GLN A 210 13.51 1.47 -9.84
C GLN A 210 12.83 0.23 -10.43
N GLN A 211 11.57 0.30 -10.80
CA GLN A 211 10.84 -0.80 -11.44
C GLN A 211 11.34 -1.06 -12.87
N LEU A 212 11.55 0.01 -13.64
CA LEU A 212 12.06 -0.09 -15.01
C LEU A 212 13.47 -0.68 -15.05
N LEU A 213 14.33 -0.30 -14.11
CA LEU A 213 15.67 -0.87 -13.96
C LEU A 213 15.62 -2.39 -13.74
N LEU A 214 14.75 -2.86 -12.82
CA LEU A 214 14.58 -4.29 -12.56
C LEU A 214 14.05 -5.05 -13.79
N LYS A 215 13.24 -4.40 -14.61
CA LYS A 215 12.65 -4.99 -15.81
C LYS A 215 13.59 -4.94 -17.00
N GLU A 216 14.09 -3.75 -17.35
CA GLU A 216 14.79 -3.52 -18.61
C GLU A 216 16.31 -3.79 -18.52
N GLU A 217 16.94 -3.55 -17.36
CA GLU A 217 18.38 -3.75 -17.18
C GLU A 217 18.71 -5.05 -16.43
N CYS A 218 17.92 -5.40 -15.39
CA CYS A 218 18.13 -6.64 -14.64
C CYS A 218 17.41 -7.84 -15.25
N HIS A 219 16.50 -7.64 -16.20
CA HIS A 219 15.76 -8.67 -16.91
C HIS A 219 15.02 -9.67 -16.00
N LEU A 220 14.53 -9.23 -14.84
CA LEU A 220 13.82 -10.10 -13.89
C LEU A 220 12.45 -10.54 -14.41
N ASP A 221 11.93 -9.90 -15.45
CA ASP A 221 10.70 -10.27 -16.16
C ASP A 221 10.86 -11.52 -17.05
N LYS A 222 12.10 -11.96 -17.34
CA LYS A 222 12.38 -13.07 -18.25
C LYS A 222 12.38 -14.44 -17.58
N VAL A 223 12.38 -14.50 -16.26
CA VAL A 223 12.47 -15.75 -15.50
C VAL A 223 11.23 -15.91 -14.62
N VAL A 224 10.60 -17.07 -14.67
CA VAL A 224 9.50 -17.47 -13.79
C VAL A 224 10.05 -18.33 -12.68
N ASP A 225 9.71 -17.97 -11.42
CA ASP A 225 10.12 -18.68 -10.22
C ASP A 225 11.62 -19.02 -10.17
N PRO A 226 12.50 -18.00 -10.16
CA PRO A 226 13.96 -18.24 -10.20
C PRO A 226 14.50 -18.92 -8.96
N SER A 227 13.70 -19.02 -7.88
CA SER A 227 14.06 -19.65 -6.62
C SER A 227 13.62 -21.11 -6.54
N ALA A 228 12.89 -21.62 -7.53
CA ALA A 228 12.39 -22.99 -7.57
C ALA A 228 13.53 -24.02 -7.39
N GLY A 229 13.32 -25.01 -6.53
CA GLY A 229 14.28 -26.06 -6.23
C GLY A 229 15.44 -25.65 -5.32
N SER A 230 15.48 -24.43 -4.83
CA SER A 230 16.40 -24.03 -3.76
C SER A 230 15.96 -24.65 -2.44
N TYR A 231 16.73 -25.58 -1.86
CA TYR A 231 16.37 -26.27 -0.61
C TYR A 231 15.98 -25.31 0.52
N TYR A 232 16.72 -24.23 0.70
CA TYR A 232 16.44 -23.25 1.75
C TYR A 232 15.11 -22.53 1.49
N VAL A 233 14.86 -22.08 0.27
CA VAL A 233 13.64 -21.34 -0.09
C VAL A 233 12.42 -22.25 0.02
N GLU A 234 12.51 -23.49 -0.48
CA GLU A 234 11.41 -24.47 -0.39
C GLU A 234 11.06 -24.82 1.06
N VAL A 235 12.06 -25.09 1.90
CA VAL A 235 11.85 -25.39 3.33
C VAL A 235 11.27 -24.18 4.06
N LEU A 236 11.78 -22.98 3.79
CA LEU A 236 11.28 -21.75 4.41
C LEU A 236 9.83 -21.47 3.98
N THR A 237 9.51 -21.62 2.70
CA THR A 237 8.16 -21.44 2.16
C THR A 237 7.17 -22.38 2.84
N ASN A 238 7.49 -23.67 2.91
CA ASN A 238 6.64 -24.66 3.58
C ASN A 238 6.45 -24.33 5.06
N SER A 239 7.53 -23.96 5.77
CA SER A 239 7.47 -23.62 7.19
C SER A 239 6.61 -22.38 7.45
N LEU A 240 6.70 -21.35 6.59
CA LEU A 240 5.86 -20.15 6.68
C LEU A 240 4.39 -20.47 6.35
N ALA A 241 4.16 -21.31 5.35
CA ALA A 241 2.80 -21.74 4.99
C ALA A 241 2.15 -22.52 6.15
N ASP A 242 2.87 -23.43 6.80
CA ASP A 242 2.38 -24.20 7.95
C ASP A 242 2.02 -23.29 9.13
N VAL A 243 2.84 -22.28 9.43
CA VAL A 243 2.56 -21.32 10.52
C VAL A 243 1.35 -20.46 10.17
N ALA A 244 1.29 -19.94 8.93
CA ALA A 244 0.16 -19.14 8.46
C ALA A 244 -1.15 -19.95 8.48
N TRP A 245 -1.10 -21.22 8.08
CA TRP A 245 -2.25 -22.12 8.10
C TRP A 245 -2.76 -22.39 9.53
N LYS A 246 -1.86 -22.60 10.50
CA LYS A 246 -2.24 -22.73 11.91
C LYS A 246 -2.93 -21.48 12.44
N LEU A 247 -2.39 -20.30 12.15
CA LEU A 247 -3.02 -19.03 12.53
C LEU A 247 -4.41 -18.86 11.88
N PHE A 248 -4.56 -19.28 10.63
CA PHE A 248 -5.86 -19.28 9.96
C PHE A 248 -6.87 -20.17 10.68
N LEU A 249 -6.49 -21.41 11.02
CA LEU A 249 -7.37 -22.33 11.74
C LEU A 249 -7.74 -21.82 13.13
N GLU A 250 -6.80 -21.20 13.87
CA GLU A 250 -7.09 -20.56 15.18
C GLU A 250 -8.13 -19.44 15.05
N VAL A 251 -8.10 -18.68 13.97
CA VAL A 251 -9.09 -17.63 13.69
C VAL A 251 -10.45 -18.23 13.32
N GLU A 252 -10.46 -19.31 12.52
CA GLU A 252 -11.70 -20.00 12.14
C GLU A 252 -12.39 -20.65 13.34
N GLU A 253 -11.65 -21.26 14.25
CA GLU A 253 -12.17 -21.83 15.51
C GLU A 253 -12.85 -20.79 16.40
N LYS A 254 -12.46 -19.51 16.28
CA LYS A 254 -13.06 -18.38 17.01
C LYS A 254 -14.29 -17.79 16.32
N GLY A 255 -14.76 -18.38 15.25
CA GLY A 255 -15.94 -17.93 14.48
C GLY A 255 -15.60 -17.13 13.23
N GLY A 256 -14.33 -17.17 12.78
CA GLY A 256 -13.84 -16.56 11.56
C GLY A 256 -13.27 -15.16 11.72
N PHE A 257 -12.64 -14.68 10.66
CA PHE A 257 -11.87 -13.43 10.68
C PHE A 257 -12.70 -12.20 11.07
N SER A 258 -13.94 -12.10 10.60
CA SER A 258 -14.82 -10.97 10.91
C SER A 258 -15.13 -10.88 12.41
N VAL A 259 -15.41 -12.02 13.04
CA VAL A 259 -15.69 -12.10 14.48
C VAL A 259 -14.44 -11.71 15.27
N ALA A 260 -13.27 -12.26 14.91
CA ALA A 260 -12.01 -11.98 15.58
C ALA A 260 -11.58 -10.50 15.44
N VAL A 261 -11.83 -9.86 14.30
CA VAL A 261 -11.57 -8.42 14.09
C VAL A 261 -12.50 -7.57 14.93
N ASN A 262 -13.79 -7.89 14.99
CA ASN A 262 -14.77 -7.13 15.82
C ASN A 262 -14.50 -7.32 17.32
N ALA A 263 -14.03 -8.48 17.73
CA ALA A 263 -13.58 -8.74 19.11
C ALA A 263 -12.22 -8.06 19.43
N GLY A 264 -11.52 -7.51 18.44
CA GLY A 264 -10.21 -6.88 18.61
C GLY A 264 -9.03 -7.85 18.76
N GLU A 265 -9.24 -9.15 18.59
CA GLU A 265 -8.21 -10.17 18.81
C GLU A 265 -7.07 -10.08 17.81
N ILE A 266 -7.40 -9.85 16.53
CA ILE A 266 -6.40 -9.66 15.47
C ILE A 266 -5.55 -8.42 15.75
N GLN A 267 -6.19 -7.31 16.10
CA GLN A 267 -5.51 -6.05 16.41
C GLN A 267 -4.61 -6.19 17.63
N ASN A 268 -5.07 -6.86 18.68
CA ASN A 268 -4.27 -7.11 19.89
C ASN A 268 -3.04 -7.94 19.60
N ALA A 269 -3.15 -9.00 18.79
CA ALA A 269 -2.02 -9.84 18.39
C ALA A 269 -0.98 -9.05 17.57
N VAL A 270 -1.44 -8.23 16.61
CA VAL A 270 -0.57 -7.39 15.78
C VAL A 270 0.08 -6.27 16.60
N ASN A 271 -0.69 -5.60 17.46
CA ASN A 271 -0.16 -4.54 18.34
C ASN A 271 0.88 -5.08 19.33
N ALA A 272 0.71 -6.31 19.84
CA ALA A 272 1.72 -6.97 20.66
C ALA A 272 3.01 -7.23 19.89
N SER A 273 2.92 -7.65 18.62
CA SER A 273 4.06 -7.79 17.70
C SER A 273 4.79 -6.45 17.49
N ASN A 274 4.04 -5.37 17.33
CA ASN A 274 4.59 -4.02 17.19
C ASN A 274 5.39 -3.59 18.44
N VAL A 275 4.86 -3.86 19.62
CA VAL A 275 5.57 -3.58 20.89
C VAL A 275 6.88 -4.35 20.96
N ALA A 276 6.87 -5.64 20.59
CA ALA A 276 8.08 -6.46 20.56
C ALA A 276 9.11 -5.92 19.56
N ARG A 277 8.67 -5.48 18.38
CA ARG A 277 9.52 -4.86 17.37
C ARG A 277 10.12 -3.53 17.84
N LYS A 278 9.33 -2.64 18.42
CA LYS A 278 9.82 -1.38 19.02
C LYS A 278 10.92 -1.65 20.04
N LYS A 279 10.75 -2.67 20.90
CA LYS A 279 11.78 -3.11 21.86
C LYS A 279 13.02 -3.65 21.16
N ALA A 280 12.88 -4.44 20.09
CA ALA A 280 14.00 -4.96 19.33
C ALA A 280 14.82 -3.86 18.67
N VAL A 281 14.16 -2.85 18.07
CA VAL A 281 14.80 -1.66 17.50
C VAL A 281 15.49 -0.83 18.61
N ALA A 282 14.84 -0.57 19.75
CA ALA A 282 15.40 0.18 20.86
C ALA A 282 16.66 -0.48 21.45
N THR A 283 16.69 -1.81 21.47
CA THR A 283 17.85 -2.59 22.00
C THR A 283 18.88 -2.95 20.92
N ARG A 284 18.74 -2.43 19.70
CA ARG A 284 19.59 -2.74 18.53
C ARG A 284 19.63 -4.23 18.16
N ARG A 285 18.64 -5.02 18.54
CA ARG A 285 18.45 -6.39 18.05
C ARG A 285 17.91 -6.39 16.62
N GLU A 286 17.10 -5.40 16.29
CA GLU A 286 16.69 -5.08 14.93
C GLU A 286 17.43 -3.81 14.49
N ILE A 287 18.15 -3.92 13.39
CA ILE A 287 18.99 -2.84 12.85
C ILE A 287 18.24 -2.06 11.78
N LEU A 288 18.17 -0.74 11.96
CA LEU A 288 17.68 0.20 10.96
C LEU A 288 18.84 1.13 10.59
N LEU A 289 19.43 0.91 9.42
CA LEU A 289 20.53 1.73 8.90
C LEU A 289 20.12 3.20 8.81
N GLY A 290 21.03 4.08 9.20
CA GLY A 290 20.78 5.51 9.23
C GLY A 290 19.94 6.00 10.44
N SER A 291 19.39 5.06 11.25
CA SER A 291 18.62 5.37 12.46
C SER A 291 19.33 4.89 13.72
N ASN A 292 19.16 3.63 14.11
CA ASN A 292 19.77 3.08 15.31
C ASN A 292 21.17 2.47 15.07
N GLN A 293 21.58 2.37 13.80
CA GLN A 293 22.90 1.89 13.41
C GLN A 293 23.48 2.80 12.30
N PHE A 294 24.72 3.22 12.47
CA PHE A 294 25.46 4.11 11.55
C PHE A 294 24.68 5.38 11.15
N PRO A 295 24.12 6.15 12.11
CA PRO A 295 23.38 7.36 11.79
C PRO A 295 24.30 8.46 11.27
N ASN A 296 23.80 9.29 10.34
CA ASN A 296 24.47 10.52 9.95
C ASN A 296 24.16 11.61 10.98
N PHE A 297 25.10 11.89 11.89
CA PHE A 297 24.91 12.86 12.98
C PHE A 297 24.94 14.33 12.54
N THR A 298 25.43 14.62 11.34
CA THR A 298 25.47 16.00 10.81
C THR A 298 24.16 16.40 10.12
N GLU A 299 23.28 15.46 9.86
CA GLU A 299 21.99 15.71 9.22
C GLU A 299 21.01 16.35 10.20
N VAL A 300 20.30 17.39 9.73
CA VAL A 300 19.24 18.09 10.47
C VAL A 300 17.91 17.85 9.71
N ALA A 301 16.91 17.36 10.42
CA ALA A 301 15.61 17.03 9.83
C ALA A 301 14.47 17.94 10.33
N ALA A 302 14.68 18.77 11.35
CA ALA A 302 13.64 19.62 11.93
C ALA A 302 12.93 20.54 10.89
N GLY A 303 13.64 20.99 9.85
CA GLY A 303 13.07 21.80 8.76
C GLY A 303 12.53 21.01 7.57
N LYS A 304 12.77 19.69 7.53
CA LYS A 304 12.36 18.84 6.40
C LYS A 304 10.98 18.22 6.61
N ILE A 305 10.61 17.96 7.86
CA ILE A 305 9.33 17.29 8.18
C ILE A 305 8.22 18.30 8.01
N LYS A 306 7.48 18.16 6.91
CA LYS A 306 6.22 18.86 6.71
C LYS A 306 5.10 17.96 7.23
N GLU A 307 4.13 18.54 7.92
CA GLU A 307 2.92 17.79 8.28
C GLU A 307 2.29 17.26 6.99
N THR A 308 2.52 15.99 6.70
CA THR A 308 1.79 15.33 5.62
C THR A 308 0.36 15.21 6.11
N ALA A 309 -0.56 15.82 5.40
CA ALA A 309 -1.98 15.62 5.64
C ALA A 309 -2.28 14.12 5.52
N SER A 310 -2.21 13.43 6.65
CA SER A 310 -2.49 12.02 6.73
C SER A 310 -4.00 11.85 6.74
N CYS A 311 -4.62 11.81 5.59
CA CYS A 311 -5.91 11.14 5.52
C CYS A 311 -6.30 10.80 4.08
N CYS A 312 -6.25 9.51 3.76
CA CYS A 312 -6.95 8.96 2.58
C CYS A 312 -8.48 9.03 2.71
N CYS A 313 -9.00 9.62 3.76
CA CYS A 313 -10.41 9.84 4.02
C CYS A 313 -10.60 11.33 4.28
N GLY A 314 -10.34 12.16 3.26
CA GLY A 314 -10.72 13.57 3.29
C GLY A 314 -12.22 13.70 3.45
N GLY A 315 -12.65 14.23 4.56
CA GLY A 315 -14.04 14.52 4.86
C GLY A 315 -14.22 14.53 6.36
N GLY A 316 -14.51 15.70 6.93
CA GLY A 316 -14.80 15.93 8.34
C GLY A 316 -16.05 15.23 8.83
N HIS A 317 -16.09 13.92 8.73
CA HIS A 317 -17.02 13.14 9.51
C HIS A 317 -16.40 12.96 10.89
N SER A 318 -16.99 13.58 11.89
CA SER A 318 -16.74 13.32 13.30
C SER A 318 -16.62 11.80 13.48
N CYS A 319 -15.42 11.33 13.80
CA CYS A 319 -15.24 9.96 14.22
C CYS A 319 -15.98 9.82 15.56
N GLY A 320 -17.21 9.30 15.53
CA GLY A 320 -17.88 8.83 16.74
C GLY A 320 -16.98 7.83 17.47
N GLU A 321 -17.28 7.56 18.73
CA GLU A 321 -16.51 6.68 19.59
C GLU A 321 -16.12 5.37 18.89
N SER A 322 -14.89 4.94 19.10
CA SER A 322 -14.36 3.67 18.58
C SER A 322 -15.08 2.52 19.29
N THR A 323 -15.67 1.61 18.54
CA THR A 323 -16.35 0.42 19.07
C THR A 323 -15.42 -0.79 19.13
N VAL A 324 -14.31 -0.76 18.40
CA VAL A 324 -13.31 -1.82 18.29
C VAL A 324 -11.92 -1.21 18.40
N THR A 325 -10.98 -1.89 19.03
CA THR A 325 -9.56 -1.44 19.09
C THR A 325 -8.98 -1.37 17.68
N PRO A 326 -8.46 -0.22 17.21
CA PRO A 326 -7.80 -0.14 15.90
C PRO A 326 -6.37 -0.70 15.96
N LEU A 327 -5.76 -0.89 14.79
CA LEU A 327 -4.33 -1.16 14.67
C LEU A 327 -3.52 0.09 15.06
N ASP A 328 -2.40 -0.14 15.77
CA ASP A 328 -1.42 0.90 16.11
C ASP A 328 -0.39 1.03 14.98
N PHE A 329 -0.56 2.03 14.14
CA PHE A 329 0.34 2.30 13.02
C PHE A 329 1.58 3.05 13.46
N SER A 330 2.74 2.42 13.35
CA SER A 330 4.02 3.07 13.66
C SER A 330 5.15 2.51 12.80
N ARG A 331 6.13 3.37 12.48
CA ARG A 331 7.36 2.96 11.81
C ARG A 331 8.41 2.55 12.86
N GLY A 332 9.28 1.61 12.53
CA GLY A 332 10.34 1.16 13.43
C GLY A 332 11.28 2.29 13.88
N ALA A 333 11.50 3.30 13.03
CA ALA A 333 12.36 4.44 13.33
C ALA A 333 11.70 5.57 14.14
N SER A 334 10.37 5.57 14.31
CA SER A 334 9.59 6.72 14.82
C SER A 334 10.08 7.24 16.17
N GLU A 335 10.43 6.38 17.10
CA GLU A 335 10.88 6.76 18.45
C GLU A 335 12.30 7.35 18.43
N PHE A 336 13.20 6.80 17.61
CA PHE A 336 14.53 7.35 17.40
C PHE A 336 14.47 8.72 16.73
N GLU A 337 13.62 8.87 15.74
CA GLU A 337 13.40 10.13 15.04
C GLU A 337 12.86 11.21 15.98
N ALA A 338 11.90 10.87 16.82
CA ALA A 338 11.34 11.78 17.83
C ALA A 338 12.42 12.23 18.82
N LEU A 339 13.24 11.31 19.32
CA LEU A 339 14.34 11.60 20.23
C LEU A 339 15.38 12.53 19.57
N ARG A 340 15.73 12.25 18.32
CA ARG A 340 16.71 13.04 17.56
C ARG A 340 16.18 14.43 17.27
N LEU A 341 14.92 14.58 16.84
CA LEU A 341 14.27 15.87 16.67
C LEU A 341 14.23 16.70 17.95
N ALA A 342 13.92 16.06 19.08
CA ALA A 342 13.95 16.74 20.39
C ALA A 342 15.36 17.24 20.72
N THR A 343 16.40 16.49 20.37
CA THR A 343 17.80 16.88 20.54
C THR A 343 18.15 18.08 19.65
N GLU A 344 17.80 18.05 18.38
CA GLU A 344 18.00 19.17 17.44
C GLU A 344 17.31 20.45 17.92
N ASN A 345 16.03 20.33 18.32
CA ASN A 345 15.24 21.47 18.80
C ASN A 345 15.78 22.06 20.11
N SER A 346 16.52 21.28 20.91
CA SER A 346 17.16 21.75 22.12
C SER A 346 18.50 22.48 21.88
N GLY A 347 18.95 22.60 20.63
CA GLY A 347 20.24 23.18 20.25
C GLY A 347 21.45 22.31 20.65
N LYS A 348 21.22 21.06 21.05
CA LYS A 348 22.30 20.14 21.44
C LYS A 348 22.72 19.30 20.23
N THR A 349 24.02 19.02 20.14
CA THR A 349 24.55 18.09 19.15
C THR A 349 24.35 16.65 19.63
N PRO A 350 23.84 15.75 18.82
CA PRO A 350 23.77 14.32 19.16
C PRO A 350 25.18 13.81 19.49
N LYS A 351 25.33 13.12 20.61
CA LYS A 351 26.59 12.44 20.98
C LYS A 351 26.43 10.95 20.67
N VAL A 352 27.52 10.36 20.16
CA VAL A 352 27.62 8.91 19.90
C VAL A 352 27.64 8.14 21.22
#